data_b75f0e26b4e4f0042baaaff771f6f1eb
#
_entry.id   b75f0e26b4e4f0042baaaff771f6f1eb
#
_cell.length_a   1.000
_cell.length_b   1.000
_cell.length_c   1.000
_cell.angle_alpha   90.00
_cell.angle_beta   90.00
_cell.angle_gamma   90.00
#
_symmetry.space_group_name_H-M   'P 1'
#
loop_
_entity.id
_entity.type
_entity.pdbx_description
1 polymer ?
#
loop_
_entity_poly.entity_id
_entity_poly.type
_entity_poly.pdbx_seq_one_letter_code
_entity_poly.pdbx_strand_id
1 'polypeptide(L)'
;MANREVEMTDVVVVLDELDDEQTVLVVEQLKTVGLSVESVDNDTSVVNGCVETARLNDLHNVVHVRYVRSVFTYDAQAPVDGQAGADDDEDRYEN
;
A
#
# COMPACT_ATOMS: atom_id res chain seq x y z
N MET A 1 8.31 -5.37 24.20
CA MET A 1 7.56 -4.36 23.47
C MET A 1 6.40 -4.99 22.75
N ALA A 2 5.26 -4.38 22.85
CA ALA A 2 4.08 -4.94 22.20
C ALA A 2 4.03 -4.54 20.73
N ASN A 3 3.22 -5.26 19.99
CA ASN A 3 2.93 -4.87 18.62
C ASN A 3 2.12 -3.58 18.63
N ARG A 4 2.30 -2.79 17.61
CA ARG A 4 1.58 -1.56 17.45
C ARG A 4 0.48 -1.76 16.43
N GLU A 5 -0.71 -1.34 16.76
CA GLU A 5 -1.81 -1.40 15.81
C GLU A 5 -1.76 -0.22 14.87
N VAL A 6 -1.90 -0.48 13.59
CA VAL A 6 -1.85 0.54 12.57
C VAL A 6 -3.03 0.31 11.65
N GLU A 7 -3.77 1.38 11.39
CA GLU A 7 -4.87 1.30 10.43
C GLU A 7 -4.29 1.36 9.03
N MET A 8 -4.64 0.37 8.23
CA MET A 8 -4.17 0.24 6.86
C MET A 8 -5.35 0.29 5.91
N THR A 9 -5.11 0.81 4.73
CA THR A 9 -6.14 0.87 3.70
C THR A 9 -5.60 0.26 2.42
N ASP A 10 -6.34 -0.71 1.90
CA ASP A 10 -6.05 -1.22 0.56
C ASP A 10 -6.53 -0.20 -0.44
N VAL A 11 -5.68 0.11 -1.41
CA VAL A 11 -5.99 1.17 -2.37
C VAL A 11 -5.71 0.72 -3.78
N VAL A 12 -6.42 1.37 -4.69
CA VAL A 12 -6.14 1.29 -6.12
C VAL A 12 -5.76 2.69 -6.55
N VAL A 13 -4.54 2.85 -7.02
CA VAL A 13 -4.03 4.14 -7.47
C VAL A 13 -4.10 4.15 -8.99
N VAL A 14 -4.87 5.10 -9.52
CA VAL A 14 -5.03 5.23 -10.97
C VAL A 14 -4.15 6.36 -11.43
N LEU A 15 -3.30 6.06 -12.39
CA LEU A 15 -2.32 7.00 -12.91
C LEU A 15 -2.76 7.57 -14.24
N ASP A 16 -2.16 8.67 -14.62
CA ASP A 16 -2.29 9.16 -15.99
C ASP A 16 -1.71 8.13 -16.95
N GLU A 17 -2.04 8.24 -18.21
CA GLU A 17 -1.42 7.39 -19.21
C GLU A 17 0.06 7.74 -19.33
N LEU A 18 0.90 6.77 -18.98
CA LEU A 18 2.34 6.98 -18.97
C LEU A 18 3.00 5.83 -19.71
N ASP A 19 4.22 6.07 -20.20
CA ASP A 19 4.99 4.97 -20.74
C ASP A 19 5.58 4.15 -19.58
N ASP A 20 6.19 3.03 -19.91
CA ASP A 20 6.68 2.11 -18.89
C ASP A 20 7.73 2.77 -17.99
N GLU A 21 8.57 3.59 -18.58
CA GLU A 21 9.63 4.25 -17.84
C GLU A 21 9.06 5.23 -16.82
N GLN A 22 8.09 6.02 -17.26
CA GLN A 22 7.44 6.97 -16.36
C GLN A 22 6.65 6.27 -15.28
N THR A 23 6.02 5.16 -15.63
CA THR A 23 5.26 4.37 -14.66
C THR A 23 6.18 3.89 -13.54
N VAL A 24 7.37 3.42 -13.89
CA VAL A 24 8.33 2.97 -12.88
C VAL A 24 8.68 4.11 -11.93
N LEU A 25 8.90 5.30 -12.46
CA LEU A 25 9.25 6.44 -11.63
C LEU A 25 8.13 6.81 -10.68
N VAL A 26 6.89 6.79 -11.15
CA VAL A 26 5.75 7.10 -10.31
C VAL A 26 5.58 6.04 -9.22
N VAL A 27 5.76 4.78 -9.58
CA VAL A 27 5.67 3.69 -8.60
C VAL A 27 6.71 3.88 -7.50
N GLU A 28 7.93 4.30 -7.86
CA GLU A 28 8.95 4.56 -6.86
C GLU A 28 8.57 5.72 -5.96
N GLN A 29 7.93 6.74 -6.51
CA GLN A 29 7.43 7.85 -5.71
C GLN A 29 6.37 7.38 -4.73
N LEU A 30 5.46 6.54 -5.19
CA LEU A 30 4.40 6.01 -4.33
C LEU A 30 5.00 5.22 -3.17
N LYS A 31 6.02 4.42 -3.45
CA LYS A 31 6.70 3.68 -2.39
C LYS A 31 7.35 4.62 -1.39
N THR A 32 7.92 5.70 -1.88
CA THR A 32 8.60 6.67 -1.03
C THR A 32 7.63 7.32 -0.05
N VAL A 33 6.39 7.55 -0.47
CA VAL A 33 5.40 8.14 0.43
C VAL A 33 4.67 7.10 1.27
N GLY A 34 5.06 5.83 1.17
CA GLY A 34 4.58 4.83 2.10
C GLY A 34 3.68 3.75 1.52
N LEU A 35 3.45 3.76 0.21
CA LEU A 35 2.61 2.72 -0.39
C LEU A 35 3.38 1.41 -0.49
N SER A 36 2.74 0.35 -0.01
CA SER A 36 3.26 -1.00 -0.17
C SER A 36 2.63 -1.56 -1.44
N VAL A 37 3.41 -1.58 -2.51
CA VAL A 37 2.89 -1.94 -3.83
C VAL A 37 2.75 -3.44 -3.95
N GLU A 38 1.57 -3.89 -4.32
CA GLU A 38 1.30 -5.32 -4.52
C GLU A 38 1.39 -5.70 -5.99
N SER A 39 0.88 -4.86 -6.86
CA SER A 39 0.93 -5.14 -8.28
C SER A 39 0.81 -3.86 -9.07
N VAL A 40 1.31 -3.89 -10.28
CA VAL A 40 1.25 -2.77 -11.21
C VAL A 40 0.72 -3.30 -12.53
N ASP A 41 -0.31 -2.65 -13.05
CA ASP A 41 -0.86 -2.99 -14.35
C ASP A 41 -0.54 -1.86 -15.31
N ASN A 42 0.43 -2.10 -16.18
CA ASN A 42 0.86 -1.05 -17.12
C ASN A 42 -0.18 -0.77 -18.19
N ASP A 43 -1.00 -1.77 -18.52
CA ASP A 43 -2.00 -1.58 -19.58
C ASP A 43 -3.09 -0.61 -19.15
N THR A 44 -3.47 -0.66 -17.89
CA THR A 44 -4.54 0.19 -17.38
C THR A 44 -4.02 1.32 -16.52
N SER A 45 -2.72 1.40 -16.32
CA SER A 45 -2.07 2.41 -15.48
C SER A 45 -2.62 2.40 -14.06
N VAL A 46 -2.72 1.22 -13.49
CA VAL A 46 -3.28 1.04 -12.15
C VAL A 46 -2.25 0.36 -11.26
N VAL A 47 -2.11 0.89 -10.04
CA VAL A 47 -1.23 0.31 -9.03
C VAL A 47 -2.08 -0.13 -7.85
N ASN A 48 -1.94 -1.37 -7.47
CA ASN A 48 -2.64 -1.92 -6.31
C ASN A 48 -1.67 -2.05 -5.16
N GLY A 49 -2.14 -1.72 -3.97
CA GLY A 49 -1.30 -1.84 -2.79
C GLY A 49 -2.04 -1.44 -1.55
N CYS A 50 -1.29 -1.24 -0.48
CA CYS A 50 -1.87 -0.77 0.77
C CYS A 50 -0.99 0.30 1.38
N VAL A 51 -1.58 1.12 2.24
CA VAL A 51 -0.90 2.25 2.83
C VAL A 51 -1.50 2.49 4.22
N GLU A 52 -0.70 3.03 5.12
CA GLU A 52 -1.26 3.49 6.39
C GLU A 52 -2.32 4.54 6.09
N THR A 53 -3.47 4.38 6.70
CA THR A 53 -4.60 5.27 6.44
C THR A 53 -4.22 6.72 6.65
N ALA A 54 -3.38 6.99 7.64
CA ALA A 54 -2.93 8.35 7.94
C ALA A 54 -2.13 8.97 6.80
N ARG A 55 -1.60 8.15 5.88
CA ARG A 55 -0.81 8.65 4.77
C ARG A 55 -1.55 8.64 3.44
N LEU A 56 -2.83 8.33 3.50
CA LEU A 56 -3.62 8.23 2.28
C LEU A 56 -3.57 9.51 1.46
N ASN A 57 -3.64 10.65 2.14
CA ASN A 57 -3.61 11.93 1.45
C ASN A 57 -2.30 12.19 0.71
N ASP A 58 -1.21 11.61 1.20
CA ASP A 58 0.08 11.80 0.54
C ASP A 58 0.11 11.19 -0.85
N LEU A 59 -0.67 10.13 -1.05
CA LEU A 59 -0.73 9.49 -2.36
C LEU A 59 -1.35 10.42 -3.39
N HIS A 60 -2.32 11.22 -2.98
CA HIS A 60 -2.99 12.16 -3.90
C HIS A 60 -2.05 13.25 -4.39
N ASN A 61 -0.96 13.49 -3.68
CA ASN A 61 -0.02 14.55 -4.02
C ASN A 61 1.10 14.09 -4.95
N VAL A 62 1.14 12.80 -5.28
CA VAL A 62 2.17 12.29 -6.18
C VAL A 62 1.82 12.69 -7.60
N VAL A 63 2.81 13.20 -8.32
CA VAL A 63 2.64 13.64 -9.69
C VAL A 63 2.16 12.46 -10.55
N HIS A 64 1.23 12.72 -11.46
CA HIS A 64 0.64 11.75 -12.39
C HIS A 64 -0.37 10.80 -11.74
N VAL A 65 -0.68 10.97 -10.48
CA VAL A 65 -1.77 10.22 -9.87
C VAL A 65 -3.06 10.93 -10.20
N ARG A 66 -3.95 10.23 -10.91
CA ARG A 66 -5.24 10.80 -11.27
C ARG A 66 -6.20 10.76 -10.09
N TYR A 67 -6.28 9.60 -9.45
CA TYR A 67 -7.05 9.48 -8.22
C TYR A 67 -6.65 8.21 -7.49
N VAL A 68 -7.02 8.17 -6.22
CA VAL A 68 -6.78 7.02 -5.36
C VAL A 68 -8.12 6.53 -4.86
N ARG A 69 -8.36 5.24 -4.99
CA ARG A 69 -9.60 4.64 -4.59
C ARG A 69 -9.35 3.74 -3.40
N SER A 70 -10.05 4.00 -2.30
CA SER A 70 -9.97 3.14 -1.12
C SER A 70 -10.86 1.94 -1.33
N VAL A 71 -10.31 0.77 -1.08
CA VAL A 71 -11.04 -0.47 -1.29
C VAL A 71 -11.48 -1.04 0.05
N PHE A 72 -10.57 -1.08 1.01
CA PHE A 72 -10.85 -1.74 2.27
C PHE A 72 -9.88 -1.19 3.33
N THR A 73 -10.43 -0.88 4.49
CA THR A 73 -9.63 -0.38 5.62
C THR A 73 -9.70 -1.41 6.74
N TYR A 74 -8.57 -1.66 7.36
CA TYR A 74 -8.47 -2.66 8.41
C TYR A 74 -7.36 -2.28 9.37
N ASP A 75 -7.42 -2.84 10.57
CA ASP A 75 -6.36 -2.67 11.54
C ASP A 75 -5.36 -3.79 11.39
N ALA A 76 -4.09 -3.43 11.31
CA ALA A 76 -3.01 -4.38 11.19
C ALA A 76 -2.05 -4.17 12.34
N GLN A 77 -1.35 -5.22 12.72
CA GLN A 77 -0.33 -5.10 13.74
C GLN A 77 1.02 -5.01 13.08
N ALA A 78 1.71 -3.92 13.37
CA ALA A 78 3.07 -3.75 12.89
C ALA A 78 3.98 -4.52 13.83
N PRO A 79 4.84 -5.38 13.30
CA PRO A 79 5.77 -6.10 14.16
C PRO A 79 6.73 -5.15 14.83
N VAL A 80 7.06 -5.46 16.05
CA VAL A 80 8.03 -4.70 16.80
C VAL A 80 9.22 -5.61 16.99
N ASP A 81 10.35 -5.20 16.46
CA ASP A 81 11.57 -5.95 16.51
C ASP A 81 11.30 -7.45 16.38
N GLY A 82 11.92 -8.08 15.62
CA GLY A 82 11.98 -9.50 15.46
C GLY A 82 10.72 -10.30 15.64
N GLN A 83 9.64 -9.69 15.84
CA GLN A 83 8.40 -10.38 16.05
C GLN A 83 7.99 -11.07 14.78
N ALA A 84 8.17 -12.31 14.74
CA ALA A 84 7.72 -13.01 13.59
C ALA A 84 6.30 -13.39 13.80
N GLY A 85 5.72 -13.50 13.00
CA GLY A 85 4.38 -13.81 13.27
C GLY A 85 4.18 -15.14 13.79
N ALA A 86 4.66 -15.49 14.24
CA ALA A 86 4.27 -16.16 14.64
C ALA A 86 3.33 -16.43 14.96
N ASP A 87 3.54 -16.35 14.90
CA ASP A 87 2.76 -16.70 15.26
C ASP A 87 1.89 -16.89 14.95
N ASP A 88 2.10 -17.01 14.88
CA ASP A 88 1.27 -17.17 14.88
C ASP A 88 0.50 -17.46 14.17
N ASP A 89 0.77 -17.65 14.00
CA ASP A 89 -0.03 -17.81 13.68
C ASP A 89 -0.74 -18.34 13.14
N GLU A 90 -0.53 -18.57 13.16
CA GLU A 90 -1.19 -18.98 13.13
C GLU A 90 -2.07 -19.19 12.97
N ASP A 91 -1.97 -19.23 13.10
CA ASP A 91 -2.89 -19.46 13.26
C ASP A 91 -3.90 -19.27 12.97
N ARG A 92 -3.91 -18.94 12.97
CA ARG A 92 -4.91 -18.66 12.76
C ARG A 92 -5.70 -18.78 11.85
N TYR A 93 -5.70 -19.00 11.26
CA TYR A 93 -6.53 -19.08 10.59
C TYR A 93 -7.05 -20.01 10.33
N GLU A 94 -6.93 -20.44 10.54
CA GLU A 94 -7.45 -21.11 10.59
C GLU A 94 -8.19 -21.27 10.83
N ASN A 95 -8.16 -21.24 10.84
CA ASN A 95 -8.93 -21.32 11.20
C ASN A 95 -9.54 -21.39 11.15
#